data_1374b6445215051af5f802dba9513672
#
_entry.id   1374b6445215051af5f802dba9513672
#
_cell.length_a   1.000
_cell.length_b   1.000
_cell.length_c   1.000
_cell.angle_alpha   90.00
_cell.angle_beta   90.00
_cell.angle_gamma   90.00
#
_symmetry.space_group_name_H-M   'P 1'
#
loop_
_entity.id
_entity.type
_entity.pdbx_description
1 polymer ?
#
loop_
_entity_poly.entity_id
_entity_poly.type
_entity_poly.pdbx_seq_one_letter_code
_entity_poly.pdbx_strand_id
1 'polypeptide(L)'
;GKSLVFISHKLNEVMAISDRISVMRQGQYMGTVNKEETSPLDLTKRMIGREVFLNIDKAYSEAGDTILEVQDVWIPSQKETSKIRGMSLHVKAGEIVGVAGIDGNGQSELVEAITGLRKVEKGKILLCGKDITNQSPRKVRESGLSHIPEDRNTRGLNRAMTIEENLIAVRLDQPPFTK
;
A
#
# COMPACT_ATOMS: atom_id res chain seq x y z
N GLY A 1 29.63 -3.83 -29.70
CA GLY A 1 28.54 -3.42 -28.83
C GLY A 1 27.40 -4.39 -28.91
N LYS A 2 26.61 -4.48 -27.82
CA LYS A 2 25.35 -5.26 -27.78
C LYS A 2 24.19 -4.29 -27.58
N SER A 3 23.04 -4.57 -28.18
CA SER A 3 21.82 -3.81 -27.96
C SER A 3 20.99 -4.48 -26.87
N LEU A 4 20.32 -3.67 -26.03
CA LEU A 4 19.46 -4.13 -24.96
C LEU A 4 18.03 -3.63 -25.21
N VAL A 5 17.07 -4.52 -25.05
CA VAL A 5 15.64 -4.18 -24.96
C VAL A 5 15.17 -4.59 -23.57
N PHE A 6 14.56 -3.67 -22.84
CA PHE A 6 13.96 -3.96 -21.54
C PHE A 6 12.55 -3.39 -21.44
N ILE A 7 11.74 -3.96 -20.58
CA ILE A 7 10.35 -3.56 -20.36
C ILE A 7 10.19 -3.14 -18.91
N SER A 8 9.72 -1.92 -18.70
CA SER A 8 9.42 -1.39 -17.37
C SER A 8 8.26 -0.40 -17.46
N HIS A 9 7.49 -0.29 -16.38
CA HIS A 9 6.50 0.76 -16.17
C HIS A 9 7.02 1.89 -15.25
N LYS A 10 8.24 1.74 -14.73
CA LYS A 10 8.89 2.74 -13.89
C LYS A 10 9.59 3.75 -14.75
N LEU A 11 8.95 4.88 -15.01
CA LEU A 11 9.42 5.88 -15.95
C LEU A 11 10.78 6.45 -15.60
N ASN A 12 11.13 6.56 -14.32
CA ASN A 12 12.46 7.02 -13.89
C ASN A 12 13.57 6.06 -14.37
N GLU A 13 13.35 4.75 -14.30
CA GLU A 13 14.30 3.75 -14.82
C GLU A 13 14.40 3.84 -16.34
N VAL A 14 13.23 3.93 -17.02
CA VAL A 14 13.17 4.07 -18.47
C VAL A 14 13.94 5.31 -18.93
N MET A 15 13.68 6.46 -18.32
CA MET A 15 14.35 7.72 -18.63
C MET A 15 15.85 7.69 -18.30
N ALA A 16 16.28 6.92 -17.30
CA ALA A 16 17.68 6.86 -16.90
C ALA A 16 18.57 6.15 -17.95
N ILE A 17 18.09 5.02 -18.50
CA ILE A 17 18.95 4.10 -19.26
C ILE A 17 18.62 3.94 -20.73
N SER A 18 17.44 4.41 -21.20
CA SER A 18 17.05 4.23 -22.60
C SER A 18 17.59 5.33 -23.51
N ASP A 19 17.89 4.99 -24.76
CA ASP A 19 18.10 5.94 -25.85
C ASP A 19 16.78 6.28 -26.56
N ARG A 20 15.94 5.27 -26.77
CA ARG A 20 14.62 5.39 -27.39
C ARG A 20 13.57 4.62 -26.59
N ILE A 21 12.35 5.14 -26.57
CA ILE A 21 11.28 4.62 -25.75
C ILE A 21 10.08 4.34 -26.66
N SER A 22 9.67 3.08 -26.72
CA SER A 22 8.46 2.65 -27.42
C SER A 22 7.33 2.47 -26.40
N VAL A 23 6.20 3.10 -26.66
CA VAL A 23 5.04 3.02 -25.76
C VAL A 23 4.02 2.05 -26.30
N MET A 24 3.50 1.19 -25.43
CA MET A 24 2.38 0.29 -25.71
C MET A 24 1.22 0.57 -24.75
N ARG A 25 0.00 0.49 -25.27
CA ARG A 25 -1.22 0.64 -24.50
C ARG A 25 -2.28 -0.35 -24.98
N GLN A 26 -2.79 -1.21 -24.11
CA GLN A 26 -3.82 -2.20 -24.42
C GLN A 26 -3.52 -3.03 -25.70
N GLY A 27 -2.26 -3.47 -25.83
CA GLY A 27 -1.80 -4.21 -26.99
C GLY A 27 -1.50 -3.37 -28.25
N GLN A 28 -1.75 -2.07 -28.22
CA GLN A 28 -1.50 -1.17 -29.35
C GLN A 28 -0.16 -0.45 -29.20
N TYR A 29 0.55 -0.32 -30.31
CA TYR A 29 1.76 0.47 -30.40
C TYR A 29 1.42 1.97 -30.51
N MET A 30 1.90 2.77 -29.57
CA MET A 30 1.61 4.20 -29.45
C MET A 30 2.75 5.10 -29.96
N GLY A 31 3.74 4.50 -30.63
CA GLY A 31 4.90 5.20 -31.20
C GLY A 31 6.19 5.01 -30.40
N THR A 32 7.30 5.39 -31.02
CA THR A 32 8.64 5.46 -30.45
C THR A 32 9.10 6.91 -30.43
N VAL A 33 9.71 7.32 -29.34
CA VAL A 33 10.27 8.65 -29.17
C VAL A 33 11.72 8.55 -28.68
N ASN A 34 12.54 9.53 -29.02
CA ASN A 34 13.88 9.66 -28.45
C ASN A 34 13.73 10.18 -27.00
N LYS A 35 14.65 9.77 -26.15
CA LYS A 35 14.64 10.16 -24.73
C LYS A 35 14.64 11.69 -24.56
N GLU A 36 15.44 12.38 -25.34
CA GLU A 36 15.61 13.84 -25.28
C GLU A 36 14.36 14.61 -25.73
N GLU A 37 13.47 13.97 -26.47
CA GLU A 37 12.27 14.60 -27.05
C GLU A 37 11.00 14.33 -26.23
N THR A 38 11.13 13.71 -25.05
CA THR A 38 9.99 13.30 -24.23
C THR A 38 10.23 13.59 -22.74
N SER A 39 9.17 13.46 -21.97
CA SER A 39 9.20 13.60 -20.52
C SER A 39 8.41 12.47 -19.86
N PRO A 40 8.63 12.21 -18.54
CA PRO A 40 7.81 11.26 -17.79
C PRO A 40 6.31 11.54 -17.90
N LEU A 41 5.91 12.81 -17.95
CA LEU A 41 4.52 13.22 -18.10
C LEU A 41 3.97 12.87 -19.50
N ASP A 42 4.72 13.13 -20.58
CA ASP A 42 4.31 12.77 -21.95
C ASP A 42 4.20 11.25 -22.10
N LEU A 43 5.17 10.49 -21.59
CA LEU A 43 5.11 9.05 -21.59
C LEU A 43 3.89 8.52 -20.81
N THR A 44 3.59 9.10 -19.66
CA THR A 44 2.39 8.76 -18.88
C THR A 44 1.11 9.01 -19.67
N LYS A 45 0.99 10.16 -20.34
CA LYS A 45 -0.16 10.47 -21.23
C LYS A 45 -0.33 9.43 -22.32
N ARG A 46 0.77 9.04 -22.99
CA ARG A 46 0.75 8.01 -24.05
C ARG A 46 0.35 6.64 -23.52
N MET A 47 0.85 6.24 -22.33
CA MET A 47 0.56 4.96 -21.69
C MET A 47 -0.90 4.85 -21.23
N ILE A 48 -1.45 5.92 -20.64
CA ILE A 48 -2.79 5.93 -20.03
C ILE A 48 -3.86 6.42 -21.01
N GLY A 49 -3.50 7.31 -21.94
CA GLY A 49 -4.40 7.85 -22.94
C GLY A 49 -5.28 9.02 -22.48
N ARG A 50 -5.00 9.55 -21.31
CA ARG A 50 -5.65 10.75 -20.76
C ARG A 50 -4.64 11.59 -19.96
N GLU A 51 -4.96 12.85 -19.73
CA GLU A 51 -4.15 13.66 -18.84
C GLU A 51 -4.19 13.10 -17.42
N VAL A 52 -3.02 13.02 -16.82
CA VAL A 52 -2.86 12.56 -15.45
C VAL A 52 -2.18 13.66 -14.67
N PHE A 53 -2.83 14.14 -13.64
CA PHE A 53 -2.22 15.04 -12.67
C PHE A 53 -1.36 14.18 -11.73
N LEU A 54 -0.05 14.26 -11.88
CA LEU A 54 0.92 13.54 -11.01
C LEU A 54 1.12 14.27 -9.68
N ASN A 55 0.71 15.53 -9.60
CA ASN A 55 0.81 16.32 -8.38
C ASN A 55 -0.54 16.32 -7.66
N ILE A 56 -0.53 15.82 -6.44
CA ILE A 56 -1.65 15.95 -5.51
C ILE A 56 -1.33 17.15 -4.65
N ASP A 57 -2.09 18.25 -4.83
CA ASP A 57 -2.06 19.37 -3.92
C ASP A 57 -2.68 18.95 -2.58
N LYS A 58 -1.82 18.49 -1.68
CA LYS A 58 -2.23 18.19 -0.32
C LYS A 58 -2.14 19.48 0.50
N ALA A 59 -3.27 19.95 1.00
CA ALA A 59 -3.27 21.03 1.98
C ALA A 59 -2.40 20.62 3.19
N TYR A 60 -1.60 21.56 3.66
CA TYR A 60 -0.82 21.36 4.89
C TYR A 60 -1.79 21.13 6.05
N SER A 61 -1.57 20.07 6.80
CA SER A 61 -2.30 19.77 8.03
C SER A 61 -1.28 19.66 9.16
N GLU A 62 -1.47 20.39 10.22
CA GLU A 62 -0.67 20.21 11.42
C GLU A 62 -0.96 18.83 12.02
N ALA A 63 0.09 18.15 12.46
CA ALA A 63 -0.04 16.86 13.08
C ALA A 63 -0.67 17.02 14.48
N GLY A 64 -1.78 16.33 14.71
CA GLY A 64 -2.49 16.32 15.99
C GLY A 64 -1.95 15.28 16.97
N ASP A 65 -2.85 14.75 17.81
CA ASP A 65 -2.51 13.73 18.80
C ASP A 65 -2.10 12.41 18.15
N THR A 66 -1.37 11.58 18.91
CA THR A 66 -1.00 10.22 18.47
C THR A 66 -2.25 9.34 18.39
N ILE A 67 -2.48 8.79 17.19
CA ILE A 67 -3.63 7.93 16.90
C ILE A 67 -3.23 6.46 16.92
N LEU A 68 -2.10 6.10 16.31
CA LEU A 68 -1.56 4.73 16.35
C LEU A 68 -0.21 4.77 17.05
N GLU A 69 -0.02 3.83 17.96
CA GLU A 69 1.25 3.66 18.66
C GLU A 69 1.63 2.19 18.72
N VAL A 70 2.82 1.88 18.25
CA VAL A 70 3.45 0.56 18.31
C VAL A 70 4.61 0.66 19.26
N GLN A 71 4.59 -0.12 20.35
CA GLN A 71 5.55 -0.04 21.46
C GLN A 71 6.32 -1.35 21.59
N ASP A 72 7.60 -1.33 21.26
CA ASP A 72 8.56 -2.44 21.41
C ASP A 72 8.00 -3.80 20.95
N VAL A 73 7.37 -3.84 19.78
CA VAL A 73 6.72 -5.06 19.30
C VAL A 73 7.72 -6.07 18.73
N TRP A 74 7.46 -7.34 19.08
CA TRP A 74 8.15 -8.51 18.55
C TRP A 74 7.16 -9.38 17.83
N ILE A 75 7.40 -9.60 16.54
CA ILE A 75 6.46 -10.29 15.65
C ILE A 75 7.18 -11.46 14.99
N PRO A 76 6.70 -12.70 15.19
CA PRO A 76 7.30 -13.88 14.59
C PRO A 76 7.03 -13.96 13.10
N SER A 77 7.97 -14.52 12.37
CA SER A 77 7.82 -14.87 10.96
C SER A 77 8.54 -16.18 10.68
N GLN A 78 8.09 -16.90 9.66
CA GLN A 78 8.77 -18.10 9.18
C GLN A 78 10.13 -17.76 8.56
N LYS A 79 10.23 -16.60 7.93
CA LYS A 79 11.49 -16.08 7.39
C LYS A 79 12.21 -15.26 8.44
N GLU A 80 13.46 -15.57 8.72
CA GLU A 80 14.28 -14.86 9.70
C GLU A 80 14.41 -13.35 9.38
N THR A 81 14.49 -13.01 8.10
CA THR A 81 14.59 -11.63 7.62
C THR A 81 13.33 -10.80 7.86
N SER A 82 12.17 -11.45 7.96
CA SER A 82 10.88 -10.78 8.17
C SER A 82 10.47 -10.70 9.64
N LYS A 83 11.26 -11.23 10.57
CA LYS A 83 10.99 -11.13 12.01
C LYS A 83 11.20 -9.70 12.48
N ILE A 84 10.23 -9.17 13.19
CA ILE A 84 10.34 -7.86 13.83
C ILE A 84 10.79 -8.05 15.28
N ARG A 85 11.76 -7.24 15.68
CA ARG A 85 12.43 -7.36 16.98
C ARG A 85 12.53 -5.99 17.65
N GLY A 86 11.56 -5.68 18.52
CA GLY A 86 11.58 -4.46 19.31
C GLY A 86 11.30 -3.19 18.49
N MET A 87 10.37 -3.25 17.53
CA MET A 87 10.02 -2.08 16.72
C MET A 87 9.05 -1.17 17.44
N SER A 88 9.33 0.13 17.41
CA SER A 88 8.42 1.17 17.89
C SER A 88 8.19 2.22 16.80
N LEU A 89 6.95 2.66 16.65
CA LEU A 89 6.55 3.77 15.79
C LEU A 89 5.26 4.40 16.32
N HIS A 90 4.99 5.61 15.91
CA HIS A 90 3.72 6.27 16.14
C HIS A 90 3.24 6.99 14.87
N VAL A 91 1.93 7.16 14.76
CA VAL A 91 1.27 7.94 13.71
C VAL A 91 0.31 8.92 14.38
N LYS A 92 0.41 10.18 14.01
CA LYS A 92 -0.44 11.27 14.54
C LYS A 92 -1.65 11.51 13.64
N ALA A 93 -2.66 12.16 14.17
CA ALA A 93 -3.81 12.63 13.39
C ALA A 93 -3.34 13.56 12.27
N GLY A 94 -3.85 13.35 11.04
CA GLY A 94 -3.48 14.14 9.87
C GLY A 94 -2.10 13.80 9.27
N GLU A 95 -1.33 12.89 9.89
CA GLU A 95 -0.02 12.48 9.43
C GLU A 95 -0.10 11.29 8.44
N ILE A 96 0.83 11.24 7.49
CA ILE A 96 1.08 10.08 6.65
C ILE A 96 2.50 9.60 6.93
N VAL A 97 2.61 8.42 7.52
CA VAL A 97 3.89 7.76 7.79
C VAL A 97 4.20 6.75 6.69
N GLY A 98 5.33 6.92 6.02
CA GLY A 98 5.83 5.96 5.02
C GLY A 98 6.75 4.92 5.68
N VAL A 99 6.51 3.64 5.40
CA VAL A 99 7.40 2.55 5.82
C VAL A 99 8.11 2.02 4.59
N ALA A 100 9.42 2.28 4.49
CA ALA A 100 10.23 1.83 3.37
C ALA A 100 11.05 0.59 3.74
N GLY A 101 11.26 -0.30 2.78
CA GLY A 101 12.08 -1.49 2.94
C GLY A 101 12.07 -2.36 1.69
N ILE A 102 13.05 -3.25 1.59
CA ILE A 102 13.07 -4.29 0.56
C ILE A 102 12.03 -5.34 0.92
N ASP A 103 11.37 -5.92 -0.08
CA ASP A 103 10.38 -6.97 0.12
C ASP A 103 10.92 -8.12 1.01
N GLY A 104 10.09 -8.55 1.96
CA GLY A 104 10.46 -9.60 2.92
C GLY A 104 11.22 -9.11 4.16
N ASN A 105 11.28 -7.81 4.43
CA ASN A 105 11.95 -7.25 5.63
C ASN A 105 11.00 -6.92 6.79
N GLY A 106 9.78 -7.45 6.78
CA GLY A 106 8.86 -7.36 7.91
C GLY A 106 7.71 -6.37 7.76
N GLN A 107 7.62 -5.64 6.63
CA GLN A 107 6.53 -4.66 6.41
C GLN A 107 5.16 -5.31 6.44
N SER A 108 5.01 -6.46 5.78
CA SER A 108 3.76 -7.24 5.76
C SER A 108 3.41 -7.76 7.15
N GLU A 109 4.41 -8.27 7.89
CA GLU A 109 4.25 -8.75 9.26
C GLU A 109 3.79 -7.65 10.21
N LEU A 110 4.34 -6.45 10.06
CA LEU A 110 3.92 -5.27 10.83
C LEU A 110 2.45 -4.92 10.57
N VAL A 111 2.07 -4.81 9.31
CA VAL A 111 0.69 -4.49 8.91
C VAL A 111 -0.28 -5.58 9.39
N GLU A 112 0.08 -6.85 9.24
CA GLU A 112 -0.72 -7.97 9.72
C GLU A 112 -0.89 -7.95 11.25
N ALA A 113 0.14 -7.56 12.00
CA ALA A 113 0.05 -7.43 13.46
C ALA A 113 -0.84 -6.26 13.88
N ILE A 114 -0.70 -5.10 13.24
CA ILE A 114 -1.54 -3.92 13.51
C ILE A 114 -3.01 -4.23 13.21
N THR A 115 -3.29 -5.00 12.16
CA THR A 115 -4.66 -5.35 11.74
C THR A 115 -5.24 -6.57 12.46
N GLY A 116 -4.47 -7.20 13.37
CA GLY A 116 -4.91 -8.37 14.14
C GLY A 116 -4.86 -9.70 13.38
N LEU A 117 -4.26 -9.71 12.18
CA LEU A 117 -4.06 -10.92 11.36
C LEU A 117 -2.88 -11.78 11.82
N ARG A 118 -1.97 -11.19 12.59
CA ARG A 118 -0.77 -11.86 13.13
C ARG A 118 -0.61 -11.52 14.60
N LYS A 119 -0.13 -12.48 15.38
CA LYS A 119 0.10 -12.28 16.81
C LYS A 119 1.43 -11.57 17.06
N VAL A 120 1.40 -10.66 18.02
CA VAL A 120 2.56 -10.02 18.63
C VAL A 120 3.00 -10.87 19.84
N GLU A 121 4.28 -11.22 19.92
CA GLU A 121 4.85 -11.98 21.03
C GLU A 121 5.15 -11.11 22.23
N LYS A 122 5.64 -9.87 21.97
CA LYS A 122 5.97 -8.87 23.02
C LYS A 122 5.63 -7.48 22.51
N GLY A 123 5.44 -6.55 23.44
CA GLY A 123 5.11 -5.17 23.13
C GLY A 123 3.61 -4.91 23.05
N LYS A 124 3.23 -3.73 22.64
CA LYS A 124 1.83 -3.29 22.56
C LYS A 124 1.55 -2.51 21.30
N ILE A 125 0.29 -2.57 20.87
CA ILE A 125 -0.26 -1.74 19.79
C ILE A 125 -1.49 -1.02 20.34
N LEU A 126 -1.46 0.31 20.30
CA LEU A 126 -2.53 1.15 20.82
C LEU A 126 -3.15 1.93 19.65
N LEU A 127 -4.47 2.02 19.62
CA LEU A 127 -5.23 2.86 18.68
C LEU A 127 -6.08 3.84 19.49
N CYS A 128 -5.85 5.15 19.29
CA CYS A 128 -6.48 6.20 20.10
C CYS A 128 -6.37 5.93 21.61
N GLY A 129 -5.20 5.48 22.07
CA GLY A 129 -4.91 5.14 23.46
C GLY A 129 -5.49 3.80 23.95
N LYS A 130 -6.28 3.10 23.14
CA LYS A 130 -6.86 1.78 23.48
C LYS A 130 -5.95 0.66 23.01
N ASP A 131 -5.69 -0.32 23.87
CA ASP A 131 -4.88 -1.49 23.55
C ASP A 131 -5.65 -2.42 22.59
N ILE A 132 -5.13 -2.56 21.37
CA ILE A 132 -5.64 -3.46 20.31
C ILE A 132 -4.72 -4.66 20.10
N THR A 133 -3.69 -4.84 20.92
CA THR A 133 -2.72 -5.93 20.79
C THR A 133 -3.42 -7.28 20.78
N ASN A 134 -3.14 -8.07 19.73
CA ASN A 134 -3.69 -9.41 19.56
C ASN A 134 -5.25 -9.50 19.55
N GLN A 135 -5.93 -8.39 19.37
CA GLN A 135 -7.37 -8.39 19.13
C GLN A 135 -7.69 -9.03 17.78
N SER A 136 -8.92 -9.54 17.63
CA SER A 136 -9.37 -10.07 16.34
C SER A 136 -9.46 -8.95 15.29
N PRO A 137 -9.27 -9.25 13.99
CA PRO A 137 -9.38 -8.25 12.91
C PRO A 137 -10.71 -7.48 12.95
N ARG A 138 -11.80 -8.15 13.33
CA ARG A 138 -13.10 -7.51 13.51
C ARG A 138 -13.07 -6.43 14.59
N LYS A 139 -12.54 -6.74 15.78
CA LYS A 139 -12.46 -5.77 16.89
C LYS A 139 -11.52 -4.61 16.56
N VAL A 140 -10.39 -4.88 15.88
CA VAL A 140 -9.47 -3.84 15.42
C VAL A 140 -10.19 -2.89 14.47
N ARG A 141 -10.96 -3.41 13.50
CA ARG A 141 -11.77 -2.60 12.59
C ARG A 141 -12.85 -1.80 13.32
N GLU A 142 -13.57 -2.41 14.25
CA GLU A 142 -14.58 -1.75 15.08
C GLU A 142 -13.99 -0.62 15.96
N SER A 143 -12.70 -0.67 16.26
CA SER A 143 -11.96 0.40 16.94
C SER A 143 -11.61 1.59 16.02
N GLY A 144 -11.94 1.53 14.73
CA GLY A 144 -11.76 2.62 13.78
C GLY A 144 -10.55 2.49 12.83
N LEU A 145 -9.88 1.32 12.80
CA LEU A 145 -8.79 1.05 11.88
C LEU A 145 -9.31 0.47 10.56
N SER A 146 -8.89 1.05 9.43
CA SER A 146 -9.15 0.52 8.09
C SER A 146 -7.87 -0.01 7.47
N HIS A 147 -7.97 -1.08 6.69
CA HIS A 147 -6.85 -1.72 6.03
C HIS A 147 -7.11 -1.90 4.54
N ILE A 148 -6.17 -1.45 3.73
CA ILE A 148 -6.12 -1.74 2.28
C ILE A 148 -4.94 -2.69 2.07
N PRO A 149 -5.18 -3.98 1.76
CA PRO A 149 -4.10 -4.94 1.59
C PRO A 149 -3.32 -4.69 0.30
N GLU A 150 -2.03 -5.04 0.32
CA GLU A 150 -1.14 -4.94 -0.83
C GLU A 150 -1.66 -5.80 -2.01
N ASP A 151 -1.99 -7.06 -1.75
CA ASP A 151 -2.60 -7.94 -2.74
C ASP A 151 -4.11 -7.76 -2.77
N ARG A 152 -4.57 -6.97 -3.72
CA ARG A 152 -6.00 -6.68 -3.93
C ARG A 152 -6.79 -7.91 -4.36
N ASN A 153 -6.17 -8.81 -5.12
CA ASN A 153 -6.87 -9.92 -5.77
C ASN A 153 -7.15 -11.10 -4.83
N THR A 154 -6.25 -11.36 -3.89
CA THR A 154 -6.36 -12.48 -2.96
C THR A 154 -6.84 -12.08 -1.57
N ARG A 155 -6.60 -10.82 -1.16
CA ARG A 155 -6.91 -10.33 0.19
C ARG A 155 -7.85 -9.13 0.23
N GLY A 156 -7.92 -8.34 -0.84
CA GLY A 156 -8.71 -7.10 -0.87
C GLY A 156 -10.13 -7.26 -1.40
N LEU A 157 -10.35 -8.20 -2.31
CA LEU A 157 -11.62 -8.42 -2.99
C LEU A 157 -11.94 -9.91 -3.08
N ASN A 158 -13.22 -10.24 -2.96
CA ASN A 158 -13.71 -11.56 -3.35
C ASN A 158 -14.16 -11.50 -4.83
N ARG A 159 -13.37 -12.11 -5.71
CA ARG A 159 -13.58 -12.07 -7.16
C ARG A 159 -14.84 -12.83 -7.62
N ALA A 160 -15.39 -13.70 -6.78
CA ALA A 160 -16.66 -14.40 -7.05
C ALA A 160 -17.89 -13.57 -6.66
N MET A 161 -17.70 -12.46 -5.94
CA MET A 161 -18.74 -11.54 -5.52
C MET A 161 -18.91 -10.37 -6.49
N THR A 162 -20.10 -9.80 -6.52
CA THR A 162 -20.38 -8.56 -7.25
C THR A 162 -19.67 -7.36 -6.58
N ILE A 163 -19.65 -6.22 -7.25
CA ILE A 163 -19.13 -4.96 -6.67
C ILE A 163 -19.94 -4.59 -5.42
N GLU A 164 -21.27 -4.70 -5.48
CA GLU A 164 -22.17 -4.39 -4.35
C GLU A 164 -21.84 -5.26 -3.14
N GLU A 165 -21.73 -6.59 -3.33
CA GLU A 165 -21.38 -7.53 -2.27
C GLU A 165 -20.00 -7.23 -1.67
N ASN A 166 -19.00 -6.89 -2.49
CA ASN A 166 -17.69 -6.50 -2.01
C ASN A 166 -17.72 -5.21 -1.18
N LEU A 167 -18.52 -4.22 -1.57
CA LEU A 167 -18.65 -2.95 -0.84
C LEU A 167 -19.22 -3.13 0.57
N ILE A 168 -20.13 -4.07 0.76
CA ILE A 168 -20.77 -4.34 2.05
C ILE A 168 -20.12 -5.48 2.83
N ALA A 169 -19.18 -6.22 2.24
CA ALA A 169 -18.59 -7.45 2.82
C ALA A 169 -18.10 -7.28 4.26
N VAL A 170 -17.52 -6.12 4.59
CA VAL A 170 -16.99 -5.83 5.92
C VAL A 170 -18.07 -5.40 6.94
N ARG A 171 -19.32 -5.24 6.52
CA ARG A 171 -20.46 -4.77 7.34
C ARG A 171 -21.68 -5.69 7.27
N LEU A 172 -21.54 -6.89 6.69
CA LEU A 172 -22.65 -7.83 6.53
C LEU A 172 -23.35 -8.21 7.84
N ASP A 173 -22.68 -8.06 8.96
CA ASP A 173 -23.15 -8.36 10.30
C ASP A 173 -23.75 -7.13 11.03
N GLN A 174 -23.90 -6.00 10.36
CA GLN A 174 -24.42 -4.75 10.91
C GLN A 174 -25.67 -4.27 10.16
N PRO A 175 -26.61 -3.61 10.85
CA PRO A 175 -27.70 -2.92 10.16
C PRO A 175 -27.16 -1.87 9.17
N PRO A 176 -27.83 -1.67 8.01
CA PRO A 176 -29.08 -2.28 7.53
C PRO A 176 -28.90 -3.61 6.78
N PHE A 177 -27.68 -4.18 6.70
CA PHE A 177 -27.34 -5.35 5.87
C PHE A 177 -27.71 -6.68 6.54
N THR A 178 -27.90 -6.70 7.85
CA THR A 178 -28.45 -7.84 8.60
C THR A 178 -29.75 -7.44 9.29
N LYS A 179 -30.66 -8.42 9.43
CA LYS A 179 -31.93 -8.30 10.20
C LYS A 179 -31.67 -8.61 11.66
#